data_52914f87e111de9cf83965c5ef451a7e
#
_entry.id   52914f87e111de9cf83965c5ef451a7e
#
_cell.length_a   1.000
_cell.length_b   1.000
_cell.length_c   1.000
_cell.angle_alpha   90.00
_cell.angle_beta   90.00
_cell.angle_gamma   90.00
#
_symmetry.space_group_name_H-M   'P 1'
#
loop_
_entity.id
_entity.type
_entity.pdbx_description
1 polymer ?
#
loop_
_entity_poly.entity_id
_entity_poly.type
_entity_poly.pdbx_seq_one_letter_code
_entity_poly.pdbx_strand_id
1 'polypeptide(L)'
;MHDEHHLRAGLARPAGVAMLSVSNHIATVDDPHLLASIVPPSTLVRPGAMRWGVCAHDVCFRPGSLLQRWADSAQVLPVRRGGGVWQLELESVIAKLRGGGWVHYFPEGTIRQDGAVRQFRRGVGRLVAAIREPADLRVQPFYHTGCEVLQPTTPTSQSIFSRPNLGTHIHVIFGPPLDLSPLLALRGEAPFDTRPELLYEVIAHTLEEEVRRLKHELERRIGQES
;
A
#
# COMPACT_ATOMS: atom_id res chain seq x y z
N MET A 1 13.78 11.05 -4.83
CA MET A 1 12.36 11.10 -4.40
C MET A 1 11.74 12.37 -4.91
N HIS A 2 10.49 12.29 -5.37
CA HIS A 2 9.72 13.42 -5.87
C HIS A 2 8.53 13.67 -4.96
N ASP A 3 8.22 14.92 -4.68
CA ASP A 3 7.06 15.39 -3.89
C ASP A 3 6.98 14.77 -2.49
N GLU A 4 8.12 14.52 -1.85
CA GLU A 4 8.23 13.88 -0.51
C GLU A 4 7.49 14.64 0.60
N HIS A 5 7.18 15.92 0.39
CA HIS A 5 6.42 16.73 1.33
C HIS A 5 5.02 16.14 1.60
N HIS A 6 4.44 15.44 0.62
CA HIS A 6 3.17 14.73 0.81
C HIS A 6 3.29 13.57 1.81
N LEU A 7 4.39 12.78 1.73
CA LEU A 7 4.67 11.74 2.73
C LEU A 7 4.90 12.36 4.10
N ARG A 8 5.74 13.40 4.19
CA ARG A 8 6.03 14.10 5.45
C ARG A 8 4.78 14.64 6.12
N ALA A 9 3.89 15.26 5.35
CA ALA A 9 2.58 15.71 5.83
C ALA A 9 1.70 14.55 6.31
N GLY A 10 1.75 13.40 5.64
CA GLY A 10 1.07 12.17 6.07
C GLY A 10 1.59 11.64 7.40
N LEU A 11 2.90 11.63 7.58
CA LEU A 11 3.53 11.19 8.82
C LEU A 11 3.27 12.16 9.99
N ALA A 12 3.11 13.46 9.71
CA ALA A 12 2.80 14.49 10.71
C ALA A 12 1.29 14.63 11.02
N ARG A 13 0.46 13.71 10.55
CA ARG A 13 -1.00 13.72 10.79
C ARG A 13 -1.34 13.77 12.27
N PRO A 14 -2.49 14.33 12.66
CA PRO A 14 -2.95 14.35 14.05
C PRO A 14 -3.03 12.95 14.66
N ALA A 15 -2.86 12.87 15.98
CA ALA A 15 -3.09 11.61 16.71
C ALA A 15 -4.53 11.14 16.51
N GLY A 16 -4.71 9.84 16.30
CA GLY A 16 -6.03 9.24 16.02
C GLY A 16 -6.40 9.20 14.53
N VAL A 17 -5.82 10.07 13.70
CA VAL A 17 -6.04 10.01 12.24
C VAL A 17 -5.21 8.86 11.67
N ALA A 18 -5.85 7.93 10.98
CA ALA A 18 -5.20 6.84 10.28
C ALA A 18 -4.49 7.30 9.00
N MET A 19 -3.51 6.53 8.53
CA MET A 19 -2.98 6.66 7.19
C MET A 19 -3.05 5.32 6.45
N LEU A 20 -3.63 5.33 5.27
CA LEU A 20 -3.58 4.23 4.32
C LEU A 20 -2.71 4.65 3.13
N SER A 21 -1.49 4.13 3.05
CA SER A 21 -0.68 4.33 1.84
C SER A 21 -0.89 3.20 0.85
N VAL A 22 -0.96 3.55 -0.43
CA VAL A 22 -1.18 2.60 -1.52
C VAL A 22 -0.18 2.84 -2.64
N SER A 23 0.34 1.76 -3.24
CA SER A 23 1.26 1.84 -4.37
C SER A 23 1.15 0.62 -5.28
N ASN A 24 1.88 0.65 -6.39
CA ASN A 24 2.21 -0.52 -7.20
C ASN A 24 3.07 -1.52 -6.42
N HIS A 25 3.13 -2.79 -6.88
CA HIS A 25 3.91 -3.86 -6.24
C HIS A 25 4.78 -4.60 -7.26
N ILE A 26 6.09 -4.32 -7.24
CA ILE A 26 7.05 -4.77 -8.27
C ILE A 26 8.18 -5.63 -7.72
N ALA A 27 8.41 -5.63 -6.40
CA ALA A 27 9.43 -6.48 -5.78
C ALA A 27 9.10 -6.79 -4.32
N THR A 28 9.74 -7.83 -3.76
CA THR A 28 9.58 -8.14 -2.33
C THR A 28 10.26 -7.12 -1.41
N VAL A 29 11.21 -6.33 -1.94
CA VAL A 29 11.86 -5.23 -1.22
C VAL A 29 11.01 -3.96 -1.11
N ASP A 30 9.88 -3.88 -1.82
CA ASP A 30 8.97 -2.72 -1.73
C ASP A 30 8.48 -2.49 -0.31
N ASP A 31 8.26 -3.56 0.45
CA ASP A 31 7.93 -3.53 1.87
C ASP A 31 8.63 -4.69 2.61
N PRO A 32 9.40 -4.41 3.64
CA PRO A 32 9.56 -3.13 4.37
C PRO A 32 10.71 -2.22 3.89
N HIS A 33 11.60 -2.69 3.02
CA HIS A 33 12.90 -2.02 2.81
C HIS A 33 12.75 -0.64 2.16
N LEU A 34 12.02 -0.53 1.05
CA LEU A 34 11.79 0.76 0.40
C LEU A 34 11.11 1.73 1.39
N LEU A 35 10.02 1.30 2.03
CA LEU A 35 9.29 2.16 2.97
C LEU A 35 10.16 2.61 4.15
N ALA A 36 11.00 1.73 4.68
CA ALA A 36 11.94 2.08 5.75
C ALA A 36 13.00 3.09 5.29
N SER A 37 13.42 3.02 4.00
CA SER A 37 14.45 3.91 3.46
C SER A 37 13.96 5.32 3.15
N ILE A 38 12.67 5.50 2.91
CA ILE A 38 12.07 6.79 2.50
C ILE A 38 11.47 7.58 3.66
N VAL A 39 11.29 6.97 4.83
CA VAL A 39 10.80 7.68 6.01
C VAL A 39 11.93 8.37 6.79
N PRO A 40 11.64 9.46 7.53
CA PRO A 40 12.62 10.05 8.44
C PRO A 40 13.10 9.03 9.48
N PRO A 41 14.40 9.03 9.86
CA PRO A 41 14.93 8.12 10.90
C PRO A 41 14.14 8.17 12.22
N SER A 42 13.62 9.34 12.60
CA SER A 42 12.77 9.50 13.77
C SER A 42 11.49 8.65 13.73
N THR A 43 10.98 8.32 12.53
CA THR A 43 9.82 7.43 12.36
C THR A 43 10.19 5.99 12.69
N LEU A 44 11.41 5.55 12.34
CA LEU A 44 11.87 4.18 12.59
C LEU A 44 12.02 3.85 14.07
N VAL A 45 12.41 4.83 14.87
CA VAL A 45 12.65 4.65 16.31
C VAL A 45 11.44 4.99 17.19
N ARG A 46 10.40 5.57 16.62
CA ARG A 46 9.20 5.96 17.35
C ARG A 46 8.20 4.80 17.42
N PRO A 47 7.86 4.30 18.60
CA PRO A 47 6.90 3.19 18.72
C PRO A 47 5.57 3.51 18.06
N GLY A 48 5.06 2.57 17.25
CA GLY A 48 3.78 2.70 16.56
C GLY A 48 3.73 3.67 15.36
N ALA A 49 4.86 4.35 15.05
CA ALA A 49 4.89 5.30 13.92
C ALA A 49 5.09 4.60 12.57
N MET A 50 5.72 3.43 12.57
CA MET A 50 5.90 2.66 11.35
C MET A 50 4.61 2.00 10.88
N ARG A 51 4.57 1.76 9.56
CA ARG A 51 3.41 1.13 8.92
C ARG A 51 3.19 -0.31 9.37
N TRP A 52 1.96 -0.75 9.33
CA TRP A 52 1.58 -2.14 9.23
C TRP A 52 1.58 -2.54 7.75
N GLY A 53 2.38 -3.53 7.39
CA GLY A 53 2.35 -4.13 6.05
C GLY A 53 1.27 -5.21 5.96
N VAL A 54 0.92 -5.61 4.75
CA VAL A 54 -0.04 -6.68 4.51
C VAL A 54 0.56 -7.70 3.56
N CYS A 55 0.57 -8.97 3.97
CA CYS A 55 1.14 -10.05 3.18
C CYS A 55 0.16 -11.22 3.04
N ALA A 56 0.26 -11.93 1.92
CA ALA A 56 -0.54 -13.13 1.69
C ALA A 56 -0.20 -14.23 2.72
N HIS A 57 -1.23 -14.81 3.33
CA HIS A 57 -1.09 -15.83 4.37
C HIS A 57 -0.26 -17.02 3.91
N ASP A 58 -0.47 -17.49 2.67
CA ASP A 58 0.24 -18.60 2.05
C ASP A 58 1.71 -18.32 1.73
N VAL A 59 2.14 -17.05 1.84
CA VAL A 59 3.53 -16.62 1.63
C VAL A 59 4.22 -16.36 2.96
N CYS A 60 3.71 -15.40 3.75
CA CYS A 60 4.41 -14.91 4.94
C CYS A 60 4.09 -15.68 6.23
N PHE A 61 2.97 -16.41 6.28
CA PHE A 61 2.48 -17.02 7.52
C PHE A 61 2.44 -18.57 7.47
N ARG A 62 3.40 -19.17 6.78
CA ARG A 62 3.55 -20.64 6.80
C ARG A 62 4.02 -21.08 8.19
N PRO A 63 3.29 -22.00 8.87
CA PRO A 63 3.61 -22.42 10.22
C PRO A 63 5.06 -22.89 10.38
N GLY A 64 5.75 -22.37 11.40
CA GLY A 64 7.14 -22.73 11.71
C GLY A 64 8.21 -22.15 10.78
N SER A 65 7.86 -21.34 9.79
CA SER A 65 8.83 -20.72 8.90
C SER A 65 9.53 -19.52 9.57
N LEU A 66 10.80 -19.28 9.21
CA LEU A 66 11.52 -18.08 9.64
C LEU A 66 10.82 -16.80 9.13
N LEU A 67 10.16 -16.89 7.97
CA LEU A 67 9.43 -15.79 7.39
C LEU A 67 8.20 -15.40 8.23
N GLN A 68 7.51 -16.36 8.84
CA GLN A 68 6.43 -16.08 9.78
C GLN A 68 6.95 -15.30 10.99
N ARG A 69 8.04 -15.77 11.62
CA ARG A 69 8.64 -15.09 12.78
C ARG A 69 9.08 -13.66 12.44
N TRP A 70 9.61 -13.48 11.23
CA TRP A 70 9.93 -12.14 10.72
C TRP A 70 8.66 -11.30 10.52
N ALA A 71 7.62 -11.83 9.87
CA ALA A 71 6.36 -11.12 9.64
C ALA A 71 5.71 -10.66 10.95
N ASP A 72 5.70 -11.53 11.96
CA ASP A 72 5.17 -11.22 13.30
C ASP A 72 5.92 -10.03 13.94
N SER A 73 7.25 -9.95 13.74
CA SER A 73 8.07 -8.86 14.30
C SER A 73 8.10 -7.60 13.42
N ALA A 74 7.84 -7.73 12.12
CA ALA A 74 7.91 -6.63 11.15
C ALA A 74 6.59 -5.86 10.95
N GLN A 75 5.62 -6.04 11.86
CA GLN A 75 4.29 -5.41 11.77
C GLN A 75 3.57 -5.78 10.46
N VAL A 76 3.53 -7.06 10.10
CA VAL A 76 2.84 -7.57 8.92
C VAL A 76 1.56 -8.28 9.33
N LEU A 77 0.46 -7.98 8.63
CA LEU A 77 -0.85 -8.58 8.82
C LEU A 77 -1.16 -9.57 7.68
N PRO A 78 -1.77 -10.72 7.98
CA PRO A 78 -2.15 -11.69 6.97
C PRO A 78 -3.36 -11.22 6.15
N VAL A 79 -3.41 -11.64 4.87
CA VAL A 79 -4.62 -11.65 4.03
C VAL A 79 -4.68 -12.93 3.23
N ARG A 80 -5.87 -13.41 2.89
CA ARG A 80 -6.05 -14.59 2.04
C ARG A 80 -6.30 -14.17 0.60
N ARG A 81 -5.47 -14.67 -0.30
CA ARG A 81 -5.70 -14.50 -1.73
C ARG A 81 -7.00 -15.20 -2.14
N GLY A 82 -7.86 -14.48 -2.84
CA GLY A 82 -9.17 -15.04 -3.23
C GLY A 82 -10.21 -15.11 -2.11
N GLY A 83 -9.87 -14.71 -0.87
CA GLY A 83 -10.80 -14.72 0.28
C GLY A 83 -11.93 -13.69 0.21
N GLY A 84 -11.94 -12.87 -0.84
CA GLY A 84 -12.95 -11.83 -1.02
C GLY A 84 -12.80 -10.66 -0.06
N VAL A 85 -13.73 -9.73 -0.16
CA VAL A 85 -13.71 -8.51 0.68
C VAL A 85 -14.21 -8.76 2.11
N TRP A 86 -14.92 -9.86 2.36
CA TRP A 86 -15.50 -10.18 3.68
C TRP A 86 -14.64 -11.13 4.53
N GLN A 87 -13.40 -11.39 4.11
CA GLN A 87 -12.48 -12.23 4.88
C GLN A 87 -12.15 -11.61 6.25
N LEU A 88 -12.01 -12.48 7.26
CA LEU A 88 -11.74 -12.07 8.64
C LEU A 88 -10.39 -11.33 8.78
N GLU A 89 -9.42 -11.68 7.97
CA GLU A 89 -8.09 -11.09 7.97
C GLU A 89 -8.14 -9.57 7.70
N LEU A 90 -9.05 -9.10 6.84
CA LEU A 90 -9.22 -7.66 6.59
C LEU A 90 -9.75 -6.91 7.81
N GLU A 91 -10.48 -7.57 8.74
CA GLU A 91 -10.90 -6.92 9.98
C GLU A 91 -9.70 -6.53 10.86
N SER A 92 -8.63 -7.33 10.87
CA SER A 92 -7.40 -6.99 11.57
C SER A 92 -6.73 -5.76 10.98
N VAL A 93 -6.76 -5.61 9.65
CA VAL A 93 -6.24 -4.42 8.96
C VAL A 93 -7.10 -3.19 9.26
N ILE A 94 -8.43 -3.35 9.21
CA ILE A 94 -9.40 -2.29 9.56
C ILE A 94 -9.21 -1.85 11.01
N ALA A 95 -8.99 -2.78 11.94
CA ALA A 95 -8.75 -2.45 13.34
C ALA A 95 -7.50 -1.57 13.53
N LYS A 96 -6.43 -1.81 12.76
CA LYS A 96 -5.24 -0.94 12.80
C LYS A 96 -5.54 0.47 12.29
N LEU A 97 -6.30 0.59 11.20
CA LEU A 97 -6.75 1.91 10.70
C LEU A 97 -7.65 2.61 11.73
N ARG A 98 -8.65 1.93 12.30
CA ARG A 98 -9.52 2.52 13.32
C ARG A 98 -8.77 2.97 14.58
N GLY A 99 -7.64 2.34 14.86
CA GLY A 99 -6.72 2.77 15.93
C GLY A 99 -5.78 3.91 15.56
N GLY A 100 -5.98 4.60 14.44
CA GLY A 100 -5.13 5.70 13.97
C GLY A 100 -3.77 5.25 13.41
N GLY A 101 -3.58 3.97 13.15
CA GLY A 101 -2.33 3.41 12.64
C GLY A 101 -2.07 3.80 11.18
N TRP A 102 -0.82 3.61 10.77
CA TRP A 102 -0.45 3.64 9.37
C TRP A 102 -0.46 2.21 8.81
N VAL A 103 -1.24 1.98 7.75
CA VAL A 103 -1.24 0.73 6.97
C VAL A 103 -0.71 1.03 5.58
N HIS A 104 0.22 0.19 5.10
CA HIS A 104 0.58 0.16 3.70
C HIS A 104 -0.07 -1.06 3.01
N TYR A 105 -0.66 -0.82 1.86
CA TYR A 105 -1.40 -1.84 1.11
C TYR A 105 -1.03 -1.83 -0.37
N PHE A 106 -0.77 -3.02 -0.93
CA PHE A 106 -0.58 -3.24 -2.36
C PHE A 106 -1.88 -3.76 -2.98
N PRO A 107 -2.70 -2.89 -3.58
CA PRO A 107 -4.05 -3.29 -4.02
C PRO A 107 -4.06 -4.26 -5.20
N GLU A 108 -2.96 -4.38 -5.94
CA GLU A 108 -2.78 -5.34 -7.03
C GLU A 108 -2.81 -6.79 -6.53
N GLY A 109 -2.38 -7.02 -5.27
CA GLY A 109 -2.37 -8.32 -4.60
C GLY A 109 -1.37 -9.33 -5.17
N THR A 110 -0.44 -8.90 -6.02
CA THR A 110 0.63 -9.72 -6.58
C THR A 110 1.76 -8.85 -7.10
N ILE A 111 2.99 -9.37 -7.03
CA ILE A 111 4.17 -8.73 -7.61
C ILE A 111 4.15 -8.90 -9.13
N ARG A 112 4.41 -7.81 -9.87
CA ARG A 112 4.58 -7.82 -11.32
C ARG A 112 5.70 -6.86 -11.73
N GLN A 113 6.54 -7.29 -12.68
CA GLN A 113 7.72 -6.55 -13.16
C GLN A 113 7.61 -6.21 -14.65
N ASP A 114 6.40 -6.13 -15.20
CA ASP A 114 6.14 -5.78 -16.60
C ASP A 114 5.89 -4.28 -16.82
N GLY A 115 6.14 -3.47 -15.79
CA GLY A 115 5.98 -2.01 -15.83
C GLY A 115 4.53 -1.52 -15.81
N ALA A 116 3.53 -2.40 -15.79
CA ALA A 116 2.12 -2.01 -15.77
C ALA A 116 1.56 -1.95 -14.34
N VAL A 117 0.81 -0.89 -14.02
CA VAL A 117 -0.05 -0.87 -12.82
C VAL A 117 -1.28 -1.72 -13.13
N ARG A 118 -1.49 -2.77 -12.34
CA ARG A 118 -2.61 -3.70 -12.49
C ARG A 118 -3.87 -3.17 -11.84
N GLN A 119 -4.99 -3.79 -12.21
CA GLN A 119 -6.28 -3.49 -11.62
C GLN A 119 -6.25 -3.66 -10.09
N PHE A 120 -6.70 -2.66 -9.37
CA PHE A 120 -6.79 -2.66 -7.92
C PHE A 120 -7.99 -3.49 -7.46
N ARG A 121 -7.74 -4.37 -6.48
CA ARG A 121 -8.77 -5.23 -5.91
C ARG A 121 -9.64 -4.45 -4.94
N ARG A 122 -10.93 -4.79 -4.89
CA ARG A 122 -11.96 -4.16 -4.03
C ARG A 122 -11.60 -4.12 -2.54
N GLY A 123 -10.65 -4.95 -2.09
CA GLY A 123 -10.19 -4.95 -0.69
C GLY A 123 -9.72 -3.59 -0.19
N VAL A 124 -9.00 -2.82 -1.01
CA VAL A 124 -8.58 -1.46 -0.63
C VAL A 124 -9.78 -0.53 -0.45
N GLY A 125 -10.78 -0.63 -1.32
CA GLY A 125 -12.03 0.13 -1.18
C GLY A 125 -12.78 -0.19 0.10
N ARG A 126 -12.81 -1.47 0.52
CA ARG A 126 -13.37 -1.85 1.81
C ARG A 126 -12.61 -1.24 2.97
N LEU A 127 -11.27 -1.20 2.93
CA LEU A 127 -10.45 -0.58 3.98
C LEU A 127 -10.81 0.90 4.16
N VAL A 128 -10.91 1.63 3.06
CA VAL A 128 -11.32 3.04 3.05
C VAL A 128 -12.75 3.19 3.58
N ALA A 129 -13.69 2.42 3.03
CA ALA A 129 -15.10 2.49 3.41
C ALA A 129 -15.38 2.06 4.86
N ALA A 130 -14.48 1.34 5.50
CA ALA A 130 -14.62 0.90 6.89
C ALA A 130 -14.35 2.02 7.92
N ILE A 131 -13.74 3.13 7.51
CA ILE A 131 -13.53 4.30 8.37
C ILE A 131 -14.77 5.19 8.27
N ARG A 132 -15.35 5.47 9.43
CA ARG A 132 -16.66 6.12 9.50
C ARG A 132 -16.58 7.57 9.03
N GLU A 133 -15.69 8.32 9.64
CA GLU A 133 -15.50 9.74 9.32
C GLU A 133 -14.34 9.90 8.32
N PRO A 134 -14.57 10.52 7.16
CA PRO A 134 -13.50 10.73 6.16
C PRO A 134 -12.28 11.47 6.72
N ALA A 135 -12.48 12.40 7.65
CA ALA A 135 -11.42 13.17 8.30
C ALA A 135 -10.46 12.29 9.15
N ASP A 136 -10.91 11.09 9.57
CA ASP A 136 -10.11 10.16 10.37
C ASP A 136 -9.18 9.29 9.52
N LEU A 137 -9.21 9.42 8.20
CA LEU A 137 -8.38 8.66 7.29
C LEU A 137 -7.67 9.54 6.27
N ARG A 138 -6.34 9.46 6.24
CA ARG A 138 -5.53 10.01 5.18
C ARG A 138 -5.15 8.91 4.19
N VAL A 139 -5.59 9.02 2.95
CA VAL A 139 -5.23 8.09 1.87
C VAL A 139 -4.09 8.70 1.07
N GLN A 140 -2.92 8.03 1.11
CA GLN A 140 -1.67 8.50 0.55
C GLN A 140 -1.23 7.62 -0.62
N PRO A 141 -1.49 8.00 -1.88
CA PRO A 141 -0.99 7.27 -3.03
C PRO A 141 0.48 7.61 -3.28
N PHE A 142 1.22 6.62 -3.78
CA PHE A 142 2.53 6.83 -4.37
C PHE A 142 2.83 5.79 -5.46
N TYR A 143 3.79 6.07 -6.31
CA TYR A 143 4.30 5.14 -7.31
C TYR A 143 5.83 5.07 -7.21
N HIS A 144 6.39 3.90 -7.47
CA HIS A 144 7.83 3.70 -7.47
C HIS A 144 8.27 2.78 -8.61
N THR A 145 9.55 2.91 -9.00
CA THR A 145 10.23 2.06 -9.99
C THR A 145 11.71 1.90 -9.60
N GLY A 146 12.37 0.89 -10.16
CA GLY A 146 13.76 0.54 -9.86
C GLY A 146 13.89 -0.64 -8.90
N CYS A 147 12.88 -0.93 -8.07
CA CYS A 147 12.90 -2.11 -7.19
C CYS A 147 12.90 -3.42 -7.99
N GLU A 148 12.29 -3.47 -9.17
CA GLU A 148 12.30 -4.58 -10.11
C GLU A 148 13.70 -4.83 -10.71
N VAL A 149 14.50 -3.79 -10.85
CA VAL A 149 15.89 -3.88 -11.28
C VAL A 149 16.79 -4.26 -10.12
N LEU A 150 16.54 -3.69 -8.94
CA LEU A 150 17.26 -4.03 -7.70
C LEU A 150 17.07 -5.52 -7.36
N GLN A 151 15.86 -6.02 -7.48
CA GLN A 151 15.50 -7.40 -7.16
C GLN A 151 14.65 -8.02 -8.27
N PRO A 152 15.27 -8.44 -9.39
CA PRO A 152 14.55 -9.07 -10.48
C PRO A 152 13.98 -10.43 -10.04
N THR A 153 12.71 -10.68 -10.37
CA THR A 153 12.09 -11.99 -10.19
C THR A 153 12.47 -12.90 -11.34
N THR A 154 12.95 -14.11 -11.02
CA THR A 154 13.11 -15.16 -12.02
C THR A 154 11.91 -16.12 -11.92
N PRO A 155 11.59 -16.89 -12.98
CA PRO A 155 10.51 -17.88 -12.93
C PRO A 155 10.66 -18.91 -11.78
N THR A 156 11.89 -19.11 -11.32
CA THR A 156 12.24 -20.07 -10.27
C THR A 156 12.46 -19.44 -8.90
N SER A 157 12.54 -18.12 -8.77
CA SER A 157 12.88 -17.45 -7.51
C SER A 157 12.10 -16.14 -7.34
N GLN A 158 10.99 -16.19 -6.65
CA GLN A 158 10.40 -15.02 -5.97
C GLN A 158 11.02 -14.87 -4.57
N SER A 159 12.30 -15.23 -4.42
CA SER A 159 12.96 -15.25 -3.13
C SER A 159 13.26 -13.85 -2.65
N ILE A 160 12.82 -13.51 -1.44
CA ILE A 160 13.25 -12.31 -0.69
C ILE A 160 14.77 -12.31 -0.42
N PHE A 161 15.45 -13.43 -0.67
CA PHE A 161 16.88 -13.65 -0.48
C PHE A 161 17.68 -13.61 -1.79
N SER A 162 17.09 -13.16 -2.92
CA SER A 162 17.86 -12.93 -4.14
C SER A 162 18.90 -11.83 -3.90
N ARG A 163 20.11 -12.00 -4.47
CA ARG A 163 21.16 -10.97 -4.36
C ARG A 163 20.68 -9.71 -5.06
N PRO A 164 20.68 -8.55 -4.37
CA PRO A 164 20.29 -7.30 -4.99
C PRO A 164 21.34 -6.83 -6.01
N ASN A 165 20.89 -6.22 -7.10
CA ASN A 165 21.74 -5.51 -8.03
C ASN A 165 22.10 -4.15 -7.43
N LEU A 166 23.29 -4.07 -6.82
CA LEU A 166 23.76 -2.83 -6.20
C LEU A 166 23.99 -1.74 -7.25
N GLY A 167 23.80 -0.48 -6.86
CA GLY A 167 23.92 0.67 -7.76
C GLY A 167 22.64 0.99 -8.55
N THR A 168 21.54 0.26 -8.31
CA THR A 168 20.24 0.55 -8.93
C THR A 168 19.66 1.84 -8.37
N HIS A 169 19.19 2.71 -9.26
CA HIS A 169 18.44 3.91 -8.88
C HIS A 169 16.97 3.56 -8.67
N ILE A 170 16.44 3.96 -7.51
CA ILE A 170 15.02 3.81 -7.17
C ILE A 170 14.40 5.19 -7.17
N HIS A 171 13.32 5.34 -7.94
CA HIS A 171 12.56 6.57 -8.01
C HIS A 171 11.20 6.37 -7.36
N VAL A 172 10.80 7.35 -6.54
CA VAL A 172 9.51 7.34 -5.85
C VAL A 172 8.86 8.71 -6.03
N ILE A 173 7.59 8.73 -6.36
CA ILE A 173 6.76 9.94 -6.41
C ILE A 173 5.54 9.79 -5.52
N PHE A 174 5.29 10.79 -4.68
CA PHE A 174 4.12 10.83 -3.79
C PHE A 174 3.05 11.75 -4.36
N GLY A 175 1.81 11.26 -4.46
CA GLY A 175 0.67 12.08 -4.77
C GLY A 175 0.20 12.89 -3.55
N PRO A 176 -0.64 13.90 -3.74
CA PRO A 176 -1.37 14.52 -2.64
C PRO A 176 -2.30 13.50 -1.98
N PRO A 177 -2.65 13.67 -0.70
CA PRO A 177 -3.69 12.86 -0.08
C PRO A 177 -4.98 12.99 -0.85
N LEU A 178 -5.63 11.85 -1.11
CA LEU A 178 -6.89 11.83 -1.84
C LEU A 178 -8.06 12.16 -0.93
N ASP A 179 -8.90 13.10 -1.34
CA ASP A 179 -10.20 13.31 -0.74
C ASP A 179 -11.22 12.33 -1.33
N LEU A 180 -11.59 11.34 -0.53
CA LEU A 180 -12.60 10.35 -0.89
C LEU A 180 -13.95 10.62 -0.22
N SER A 181 -14.12 11.79 0.42
CA SER A 181 -15.36 12.18 1.09
C SER A 181 -16.58 12.13 0.17
N PRO A 182 -16.52 12.58 -1.10
CA PRO A 182 -17.67 12.48 -2.00
C PRO A 182 -18.10 11.04 -2.28
N LEU A 183 -17.15 10.11 -2.41
CA LEU A 183 -17.46 8.69 -2.60
C LEU A 183 -18.02 8.07 -1.32
N LEU A 184 -17.46 8.44 -0.17
CA LEU A 184 -17.89 7.92 1.11
C LEU A 184 -19.29 8.40 1.51
N ALA A 185 -19.73 9.55 1.01
CA ALA A 185 -21.10 10.05 1.19
C ALA A 185 -22.14 9.12 0.55
N LEU A 186 -21.77 8.38 -0.50
CA LEU A 186 -22.67 7.46 -1.20
C LEU A 186 -22.99 6.17 -0.43
N ARG A 187 -22.40 5.92 0.74
CA ARG A 187 -22.55 4.65 1.49
C ARG A 187 -24.01 4.26 1.79
N GLY A 188 -24.87 5.24 2.03
CA GLY A 188 -26.29 5.00 2.34
C GLY A 188 -27.23 5.14 1.17
N GLU A 189 -26.71 5.38 -0.04
CA GLU A 189 -27.48 5.62 -1.24
C GLU A 189 -27.55 4.37 -2.13
N ALA A 190 -28.64 4.18 -2.83
CA ALA A 190 -28.76 3.10 -3.80
C ALA A 190 -27.80 3.33 -4.98
N PRO A 191 -27.14 2.28 -5.49
CA PRO A 191 -27.24 0.86 -5.08
C PRO A 191 -26.27 0.44 -3.97
N PHE A 192 -25.48 1.36 -3.40
CA PHE A 192 -24.36 1.06 -2.49
C PHE A 192 -24.81 0.62 -1.09
N ASP A 193 -26.03 0.98 -0.68
CA ASP A 193 -26.67 0.56 0.57
C ASP A 193 -26.90 -0.96 0.62
N THR A 194 -27.33 -1.52 -0.51
CA THR A 194 -27.62 -2.96 -0.66
C THR A 194 -26.47 -3.74 -1.27
N ARG A 195 -25.55 -3.09 -1.97
CA ARG A 195 -24.40 -3.67 -2.67
C ARG A 195 -23.14 -2.88 -2.41
N PRO A 196 -22.61 -2.88 -1.18
CA PRO A 196 -21.46 -2.06 -0.79
C PRO A 196 -20.18 -2.39 -1.58
N GLU A 197 -20.08 -3.59 -2.16
CA GLU A 197 -18.95 -3.98 -3.00
C GLU A 197 -18.80 -3.11 -4.25
N LEU A 198 -19.89 -2.51 -4.74
CA LEU A 198 -19.84 -1.56 -5.86
C LEU A 198 -19.09 -0.28 -5.45
N LEU A 199 -19.34 0.23 -4.23
CA LEU A 199 -18.60 1.37 -3.71
C LEU A 199 -17.11 1.02 -3.52
N TYR A 200 -16.80 -0.18 -3.02
CA TYR A 200 -15.42 -0.63 -2.88
C TYR A 200 -14.70 -0.71 -4.22
N GLU A 201 -15.39 -1.09 -5.28
CA GLU A 201 -14.86 -1.12 -6.63
C GLU A 201 -14.57 0.28 -7.17
N VAL A 202 -15.51 1.22 -6.99
CA VAL A 202 -15.34 2.62 -7.40
C VAL A 202 -14.14 3.25 -6.66
N ILE A 203 -14.05 3.06 -5.35
CA ILE A 203 -12.91 3.57 -4.55
C ILE A 203 -11.59 2.94 -5.04
N ALA A 204 -11.56 1.63 -5.27
CA ALA A 204 -10.36 0.95 -5.75
C ALA A 204 -9.93 1.48 -7.13
N HIS A 205 -10.86 1.70 -8.04
CA HIS A 205 -10.59 2.28 -9.35
C HIS A 205 -10.06 3.72 -9.26
N THR A 206 -10.63 4.55 -8.41
CA THR A 206 -10.15 5.92 -8.18
C THR A 206 -8.69 5.93 -7.69
N LEU A 207 -8.34 5.02 -6.78
CA LEU A 207 -6.97 4.85 -6.29
C LEU A 207 -6.02 4.34 -7.39
N GLU A 208 -6.49 3.42 -8.22
CA GLU A 208 -5.73 2.89 -9.36
C GLU A 208 -5.39 3.99 -10.36
N GLU A 209 -6.38 4.78 -10.76
CA GLU A 209 -6.18 5.90 -11.70
C GLU A 209 -5.17 6.92 -11.14
N GLU A 210 -5.21 7.21 -9.86
CA GLU A 210 -4.23 8.11 -9.25
C GLU A 210 -2.82 7.52 -9.27
N VAL A 211 -2.64 6.24 -8.95
CA VAL A 211 -1.31 5.60 -9.04
C VAL A 211 -0.83 5.52 -10.48
N ARG A 212 -1.71 5.31 -11.47
CA ARG A 212 -1.37 5.39 -12.90
C ARG A 212 -0.95 6.79 -13.31
N ARG A 213 -1.64 7.82 -12.85
CA ARG A 213 -1.27 9.23 -13.08
C ARG A 213 0.12 9.52 -12.53
N LEU A 214 0.41 9.07 -11.31
CA LEU A 214 1.73 9.22 -10.69
C LEU A 214 2.82 8.49 -11.48
N LYS A 215 2.53 7.30 -12.02
CA LYS A 215 3.44 6.58 -12.90
C LYS A 215 3.83 7.45 -14.11
N HIS A 216 2.85 7.93 -14.87
CA HIS A 216 3.12 8.74 -16.05
C HIS A 216 3.87 10.03 -15.70
N GLU A 217 3.55 10.66 -14.57
CA GLU A 217 4.26 11.85 -14.11
C GLU A 217 5.72 11.54 -13.77
N LEU A 218 5.99 10.42 -13.08
CA LEU A 218 7.35 10.01 -12.75
C LEU A 218 8.16 9.68 -14.00
N GLU A 219 7.60 8.93 -14.94
CA GLU A 219 8.23 8.57 -16.22
C GLU A 219 8.63 9.83 -17.02
N ARG A 220 7.72 10.82 -17.06
CA ARG A 220 8.00 12.12 -17.70
C ARG A 220 9.15 12.85 -17.04
N ARG A 221 9.22 12.90 -15.70
CA ARG A 221 10.30 13.57 -14.95
C ARG A 221 11.65 12.89 -15.16
N ILE A 222 11.70 11.56 -15.08
CA ILE A 222 12.93 10.79 -15.32
C ILE A 222 13.42 10.99 -16.75
N GLY A 223 12.54 10.98 -17.74
CA GLY A 223 12.91 11.23 -19.14
C GLY A 223 13.42 12.64 -19.42
N GLN A 224 13.17 13.60 -18.53
CA GLN A 224 13.71 14.97 -18.63
C GLN A 224 15.07 15.14 -17.92
N GLU A 225 15.40 14.23 -17.00
CA GLU A 225 16.67 14.25 -16.24
C GLU A 225 17.78 13.44 -16.94
N SER A 226 17.43 12.63 -17.96
CA SER A 226 18.35 11.79 -18.77
C SER A 226 18.83 12.51 -20.01
#